data_2aa494385f7d5dcfecccc0717f0c95cc
#
_entry.id   2aa494385f7d5dcfecccc0717f0c95cc
#
_cell.length_a   1.000
_cell.length_b   1.000
_cell.length_c   1.000
_cell.angle_alpha   90.00
_cell.angle_beta   90.00
_cell.angle_gamma   90.00
#
_symmetry.space_group_name_H-M   'P 1'
#
loop_
_entity.id
_entity.type
_entity.pdbx_description
1 polymer ?
#
loop_
_entity_poly.entity_id
_entity_poly.type
_entity_poly.pdbx_seq_one_letter_code
_entity_poly.pdbx_strand_id
1 'polypeptide(L)' 'MTGSIIQADVLTMEEVATILRCSKAHLSNVLNGKVSSLPPLPHVSLGRRKLIRKSALDTWLKRLEESSDER' A
#
# COMPACT_ATOMS: atom_id res chain seq x y z
N MET A 1 -4.17 24.27 5.19
CA MET A 1 -4.79 23.89 4.07
C MET A 1 -4.00 22.97 3.24
N THR A 2 -2.91 23.41 2.74
CA THR A 2 -2.10 22.61 1.92
C THR A 2 -1.57 21.40 2.61
N GLY A 3 -1.19 21.55 3.85
CA GLY A 3 -0.65 20.43 4.59
C GLY A 3 -1.66 19.33 4.77
N SER A 4 -2.91 19.68 4.89
CA SER A 4 -3.94 18.69 5.05
C SER A 4 -4.08 17.83 3.82
N ILE A 5 -3.92 18.42 2.67
CA ILE A 5 -4.02 17.69 1.44
C ILE A 5 -2.94 16.65 1.34
N ILE A 6 -1.74 17.01 1.71
CA ILE A 6 -0.64 16.09 1.67
C ILE A 6 -0.86 14.93 2.62
N GLN A 7 -1.34 15.23 3.81
CA GLN A 7 -1.56 14.18 4.78
C GLN A 7 -2.66 13.23 4.34
N ALA A 8 -3.65 13.75 3.67
CA ALA A 8 -4.76 12.92 3.22
C ALA A 8 -4.32 11.99 2.09
N ASP A 9 -3.28 12.36 1.37
CA ASP A 9 -2.85 11.60 0.22
C ASP A 9 -1.79 10.57 0.51
N VAL A 10 -1.18 10.62 1.67
CA VAL A 10 -0.06 9.74 2.00
C VAL A 10 -0.38 8.98 3.27
N LEU A 11 -0.19 7.67 3.22
CA LEU A 11 -0.50 6.80 4.34
C LEU A 11 0.78 6.16 4.87
N THR A 12 0.79 5.90 6.17
CA THR A 12 1.90 5.19 6.78
C THR A 12 1.71 3.70 6.63
N MET A 13 2.76 2.93 6.92
CA MET A 13 2.67 1.49 6.90
C MET A 13 1.58 0.99 7.85
N GLU A 14 1.51 1.59 9.02
CA GLU A 14 0.50 1.17 9.99
C GLU A 14 -0.90 1.42 9.48
N GLU A 15 -1.11 2.55 8.85
CA GLU A 15 -2.42 2.87 8.33
C GLU A 15 -2.83 1.91 7.22
N VAL A 16 -1.90 1.61 6.33
CA VAL A 16 -2.21 0.69 5.25
C VAL A 16 -2.45 -0.72 5.77
N ALA A 17 -1.66 -1.15 6.73
CA ALA A 17 -1.86 -2.47 7.31
C ALA A 17 -3.25 -2.58 7.95
N THR A 18 -3.69 -1.51 8.60
CA THR A 18 -5.01 -1.50 9.20
C THR A 18 -6.09 -1.55 8.11
N ILE A 19 -5.93 -0.78 7.06
CA ILE A 19 -6.88 -0.77 5.96
C ILE A 19 -6.99 -2.16 5.33
N LEU A 20 -5.85 -2.79 5.11
CA LEU A 20 -5.82 -4.10 4.48
C LEU A 20 -6.05 -5.25 5.46
N ARG A 21 -6.10 -4.92 6.74
CA ARG A 21 -6.31 -5.91 7.78
C ARG A 21 -5.24 -6.99 7.77
N CYS A 22 -4.00 -6.58 7.63
CA CYS A 22 -2.89 -7.51 7.68
C CYS A 22 -1.84 -7.00 8.64
N SER A 23 -0.86 -7.82 8.92
CA SER A 23 0.22 -7.40 9.80
C SER A 23 1.19 -6.51 9.06
N LYS A 24 1.96 -5.72 9.80
CA LYS A 24 2.97 -4.89 9.20
C LYS A 24 4.06 -5.74 8.55
N ALA A 25 4.35 -6.89 9.15
CA ALA A 25 5.36 -7.77 8.57
C ALA A 25 4.93 -8.29 7.21
N HIS A 26 3.67 -8.66 7.10
CA HIS A 26 3.15 -9.12 5.81
C HIS A 26 3.17 -7.98 4.79
N LEU A 27 2.78 -6.80 5.21
CA LEU A 27 2.78 -5.65 4.33
C LEU A 27 4.20 -5.33 3.85
N SER A 28 5.17 -5.44 4.74
CA SER A 28 6.55 -5.21 4.36
C SER A 28 6.98 -6.18 3.28
N ASN A 29 6.56 -7.43 3.38
CA ASN A 29 6.89 -8.42 2.36
C ASN A 29 6.24 -8.08 1.03
N VAL A 30 5.02 -7.57 1.07
CA VAL A 30 4.35 -7.16 -0.16
C VAL A 30 5.08 -5.99 -0.81
N LEU A 31 5.51 -5.02 -0.02
CA LEU A 31 6.23 -3.88 -0.55
C LEU A 31 7.56 -4.29 -1.18
N ASN A 32 8.19 -5.28 -0.62
CA ASN A 32 9.47 -5.74 -1.12
C ASN A 32 9.34 -6.78 -2.23
N GLY A 33 8.13 -7.08 -2.64
CA GLY A 33 7.91 -8.03 -3.72
C GLY A 33 8.18 -9.47 -3.35
N LYS A 34 8.14 -9.79 -2.07
CA LYS A 34 8.43 -11.14 -1.63
C LYS A 34 7.24 -12.07 -1.70
N VAL A 35 6.06 -11.52 -1.89
CA VAL A 35 4.87 -12.34 -2.04
C VAL A 35 4.63 -12.53 -3.52
N SER A 36 4.96 -13.69 -4.04
CA SER A 36 4.99 -13.89 -5.48
C SER A 36 3.60 -13.86 -6.10
N SER A 37 2.57 -14.11 -5.33
CA SER A 37 1.22 -14.10 -5.89
C SER A 37 0.65 -12.69 -6.00
N LEU A 38 1.34 -11.70 -5.48
CA LEU A 38 0.85 -10.32 -5.49
C LEU A 38 1.84 -9.41 -6.17
N PRO A 39 1.36 -8.43 -6.92
CA PRO A 39 2.28 -7.42 -7.46
C PRO A 39 2.79 -6.54 -6.34
N PRO A 40 3.99 -5.99 -6.44
CA PRO A 40 4.51 -5.12 -5.39
C PRO A 40 3.68 -3.85 -5.30
N LEU A 41 3.46 -3.40 -4.10
CA LEU A 41 2.71 -2.17 -3.87
C LEU A 41 3.64 -0.97 -4.01
N PRO A 42 3.33 -0.01 -4.85
CA PRO A 42 4.19 1.17 -4.98
C PRO A 42 4.25 1.95 -3.68
N HIS A 43 5.41 2.40 -3.31
CA HIS A 43 5.59 3.14 -2.08
C HIS A 43 6.79 4.07 -2.22
N VAL A 44 6.90 4.98 -1.27
CA VAL A 44 7.99 5.93 -1.23
C VAL A 44 8.77 5.71 0.05
N SER A 45 10.09 5.63 -0.05
CA SER A 45 10.94 5.48 1.12
C SER A 45 11.49 6.83 1.52
N LEU A 46 11.26 7.20 2.77
CA LEU A 46 11.81 8.42 3.31
C LEU A 46 12.64 8.04 4.52
N GLY A 47 13.94 7.88 4.32
CA GLY A 47 14.80 7.39 5.37
C GLY A 47 14.34 6.03 5.80
N ARG A 48 13.95 5.90 7.05
CA ARG A 48 13.51 4.61 7.57
C ARG A 48 12.03 4.41 7.43
N ARG A 49 11.33 5.42 6.95
CA ARG A 49 9.88 5.31 6.84
C ARG A 49 9.48 4.96 5.43
N LYS A 50 8.48 4.16 5.32
CA LYS A 50 7.89 3.85 4.03
C LYS A 50 6.48 4.40 4.03
N LEU A 51 6.17 5.16 2.98
CA LEU A 51 4.87 5.81 2.86
C LEU A 51 4.21 5.36 1.58
N ILE A 52 2.92 5.20 1.62
CA ILE A 52 2.15 4.74 0.47
C ILE A 52 1.16 5.80 0.07
N ARG A 53 1.14 6.18 -1.19
CA ARG A 53 0.18 7.16 -1.64
C ARG A 53 -1.18 6.50 -1.74
N LYS A 54 -2.21 7.22 -1.31
CA LYS A 54 -3.55 6.69 -1.32
C LYS A 54 -3.97 6.29 -2.73
N SER A 55 -3.64 7.08 -3.72
CA SER A 55 -3.99 6.74 -5.10
C SER A 55 -3.29 5.48 -5.57
N ALA A 56 -2.06 5.27 -5.14
CA ALA A 56 -1.33 4.07 -5.49
C ALA A 56 -1.98 2.85 -4.85
N LEU A 57 -2.40 2.98 -3.60
CA LEU A 57 -3.06 1.89 -2.92
C LEU A 57 -4.37 1.54 -3.60
N ASP A 58 -5.14 2.54 -3.99
CA ASP A 58 -6.42 2.31 -4.67
C ASP A 58 -6.21 1.58 -5.99
N THR A 59 -5.23 1.99 -6.76
CA THR A 59 -4.93 1.35 -8.04
C THR A 59 -4.50 -0.09 -7.83
N TRP A 60 -3.65 -0.30 -6.82
CA TRP A 60 -3.16 -1.63 -6.51
C TRP A 60 -4.30 -2.56 -6.11
N LEU A 61 -5.22 -2.06 -5.29
CA LEU A 61 -6.37 -2.85 -4.88
C LEU A 61 -7.27 -3.19 -6.05
N LYS A 62 -7.44 -2.27 -6.97
CA LYS A 62 -8.24 -2.54 -8.15
C LYS A 62 -7.63 -3.63 -8.99
N ARG A 63 -6.33 -3.65 -9.09
CA ARG A 63 -5.66 -4.70 -9.84
C ARG A 63 -5.87 -6.06 -9.21
N LEU A 64 -5.84 -6.10 -7.89
CA LEU A 64 -6.09 -7.35 -7.20
C LEU A 64 -7.52 -7.83 -7.38
N GLU A 65 -8.45 -6.90 -7.37
CA GLU A 65 -9.84 -7.24 -7.58
C GLU A 65 -10.07 -7.81 -8.95
N GLU A 66 -9.42 -7.23 -9.93
CA GLU A 66 -9.57 -7.72 -11.30
C GLU A 66 -9.02 -9.12 -11.43
N SER A 67 -7.90 -9.39 -10.79
CA SER A 67 -7.35 -10.72 -10.82
C SER A 67 -8.25 -11.72 -10.12
N SER A 68 -8.80 -11.33 -8.99
CA SER A 68 -9.67 -12.22 -8.26
C SER A 68 -10.93 -12.54 -8.99
N ASP A 69 -11.38 -11.60 -9.78
CA ASP A 69 -12.59 -11.77 -10.50
C ASP A 69 -12.54 -12.84 -11.50
N GLU A 70 -11.40 -13.25 -11.87
CA GLU A 70 -11.25 -14.24 -12.83
C GLU A 70 -11.65 -15.55 -12.40
N ARG A 71 -11.88 -15.79 -11.22
CA ARG A 71 -12.29 -17.09 -10.81
C ARG A 71 -13.69 -17.36 -11.01
#